data_af00a561ff142f6a4d13e029a81c2b86
#
_entry.id   af00a561ff142f6a4d13e029a81c2b86
#
_cell.length_a   1.000
_cell.length_b   1.000
_cell.length_c   1.000
_cell.angle_alpha   90.00
_cell.angle_beta   90.00
_cell.angle_gamma   90.00
#
_symmetry.space_group_name_H-M   'P 1'
#
loop_
_entity.id
_entity.type
_entity.pdbx_description
1 polymer ?
#
loop_
_entity_poly.entity_id
_entity_poly.type
_entity_poly.pdbx_seq_one_letter_code
_entity_poly.pdbx_strand_id
1 'polypeptide(L)'
;MKREVVRVEPLSSYLAKWNAPVSPVTRGNGMVFVSGLPPFDPATGQTIVGASIERQTEIVLEQMKLCLETAGTSLSNVMKCNVYCTSAKHFATVNAIYARYFPVEPPARIFVCVPEWMGAFDIEIDCVAMA
;
A
#
# COMPACT_ATOMS: atom_id res chain seq x y z
N MET A 1 26.68 3.50 -2.36
CA MET A 1 25.44 3.12 -3.04
C MET A 1 24.35 4.13 -2.70
N LYS A 2 23.64 4.64 -3.70
CA LYS A 2 22.71 5.75 -3.51
C LYS A 2 21.25 5.27 -3.52
N ARG A 3 20.47 5.78 -2.56
CA ARG A 3 19.04 5.59 -2.56
C ARG A 3 18.39 6.37 -3.72
N GLU A 4 17.44 5.75 -4.39
CA GLU A 4 16.68 6.39 -5.46
C GLU A 4 15.22 6.55 -5.04
N VAL A 5 14.65 7.74 -5.28
CA VAL A 5 13.23 8.02 -5.10
C VAL A 5 12.55 7.79 -6.45
N VAL A 6 11.52 6.95 -6.47
CA VAL A 6 10.75 6.65 -7.68
C VAL A 6 9.44 7.42 -7.64
N ARG A 7 9.23 8.26 -8.65
CA ARG A 7 7.97 8.97 -8.80
C ARG A 7 6.90 8.04 -9.36
N VAL A 8 5.74 8.00 -8.72
CA VAL A 8 4.60 7.15 -9.11
C VAL A 8 3.37 8.02 -9.26
N GLU A 9 2.95 8.27 -10.49
CA GLU A 9 1.73 9.05 -10.73
C GLU A 9 0.51 8.15 -10.79
N PRO A 10 -0.65 8.60 -10.28
CA PRO A 10 -0.91 9.95 -9.73
C PRO A 10 -0.57 10.10 -8.23
N LEU A 11 -0.08 9.06 -7.57
CA LEU A 11 0.12 9.06 -6.11
C LEU A 11 1.09 10.16 -5.66
N SER A 12 2.18 10.36 -6.39
CA SER A 12 3.16 11.41 -6.07
C SER A 12 2.52 12.80 -6.08
N SER A 13 1.63 13.07 -7.03
CA SER A 13 0.91 14.35 -7.10
C SER A 13 -0.10 14.49 -5.96
N TYR A 14 -0.78 13.42 -5.57
CA TYR A 14 -1.70 13.45 -4.42
C TYR A 14 -0.96 13.79 -3.13
N LEU A 15 0.17 13.15 -2.91
CA LEU A 15 0.99 13.41 -1.72
C LEU A 15 1.53 14.84 -1.70
N ALA A 16 1.92 15.38 -2.85
CA ALA A 16 2.42 16.75 -2.96
C ALA A 16 1.34 17.77 -2.57
N LYS A 17 0.09 17.53 -2.95
CA LYS A 17 -1.04 18.41 -2.58
C LYS A 17 -1.26 18.44 -1.07
N TRP A 18 -0.92 17.39 -0.36
CA TRP A 18 -1.06 17.31 1.09
C TRP A 18 0.18 17.79 1.83
N ASN A 19 1.24 18.15 1.12
CA ASN A 19 2.57 18.42 1.71
C ASN A 19 3.03 17.25 2.57
N ALA A 20 2.67 16.03 2.19
CA ALA A 20 3.07 14.84 2.93
C ALA A 20 4.56 14.56 2.74
N PRO A 21 5.34 14.42 3.83
CA PRO A 21 6.80 14.21 3.74
C PRO A 21 7.11 12.74 3.44
N VAL A 22 6.56 12.21 2.37
CA VAL A 22 6.57 10.79 2.02
C VAL A 22 6.73 10.63 0.51
N SER A 23 7.56 9.66 0.10
CA SER A 23 7.64 9.21 -1.29
C SER A 23 6.91 7.88 -1.41
N PRO A 24 6.17 7.63 -2.50
CA PRO A 24 5.52 6.33 -2.68
C PRO A 24 6.50 5.16 -2.69
N VAL A 25 7.66 5.35 -3.30
CA VAL A 25 8.65 4.29 -3.48
C VAL A 25 10.05 4.84 -3.33
N THR A 26 10.89 4.08 -2.63
CA THR A 26 12.35 4.24 -2.69
C THR A 26 12.97 2.89 -3.06
N ARG A 27 14.11 2.92 -3.73
CA ARG A 27 14.83 1.70 -4.06
C ARG A 27 16.33 1.87 -3.97
N GLY A 28 17.04 0.78 -3.76
CA GLY A 28 18.48 0.74 -3.68
C GLY A 28 18.95 -0.64 -3.27
N ASN A 29 20.15 -1.00 -3.67
CA ASN A 29 20.77 -2.27 -3.31
C ASN A 29 19.90 -3.49 -3.60
N GLY A 30 19.21 -3.49 -4.73
CA GLY A 30 18.35 -4.61 -5.13
C GLY A 30 17.03 -4.71 -4.37
N MET A 31 16.67 -3.71 -3.60
CA MET A 31 15.44 -3.68 -2.79
C MET A 31 14.54 -2.54 -3.21
N VAL A 32 13.23 -2.78 -3.12
CA VAL A 32 12.19 -1.78 -3.37
C VAL A 32 11.34 -1.66 -2.12
N PHE A 33 11.16 -0.44 -1.64
CA PHE A 33 10.34 -0.14 -0.47
C PHE A 33 9.12 0.67 -0.91
N VAL A 34 7.94 0.16 -0.61
CA VAL A 34 6.68 0.82 -0.94
C VAL A 34 6.04 1.33 0.33
N SER A 35 5.72 2.61 0.35
CA SER A 35 5.09 3.28 1.49
C SER A 35 3.69 2.74 1.76
N GLY A 36 3.30 2.73 3.03
CA GLY A 36 1.91 2.61 3.41
C GLY A 36 1.20 3.91 3.06
N LEU A 37 0.24 3.84 2.17
CA LEU A 37 -0.54 4.98 1.73
C LEU A 37 -2.01 4.76 2.04
N PRO A 38 -2.75 5.84 2.36
CA PRO A 38 -4.19 5.72 2.49
C PRO A 38 -4.82 5.36 1.14
N PRO A 39 -6.03 4.78 1.13
CA PRO A 39 -6.74 4.54 -0.12
C PRO A 39 -7.21 5.88 -0.71
N PHE A 40 -6.65 6.25 -1.85
CA PHE A 40 -7.06 7.44 -2.59
C PHE A 40 -8.21 7.11 -3.52
N ASP A 41 -9.24 7.97 -3.54
CA ASP A 41 -10.32 7.85 -4.51
C ASP A 41 -9.78 8.17 -5.91
N PRO A 42 -9.84 7.22 -6.86
CA PRO A 42 -9.32 7.46 -8.20
C PRO A 42 -10.03 8.60 -8.95
N ALA A 43 -11.27 8.92 -8.57
CA ALA A 43 -12.04 9.99 -9.21
C ALA A 43 -11.63 11.37 -8.73
N THR A 44 -11.20 11.50 -7.47
CA THR A 44 -10.94 12.81 -6.85
C THR A 44 -9.50 13.03 -6.44
N GLY A 45 -8.73 11.96 -6.23
CA GLY A 45 -7.36 12.04 -5.70
C GLY A 45 -7.32 12.37 -4.21
N GLN A 46 -8.44 12.33 -3.53
CA GLN A 46 -8.51 12.51 -2.08
C GLN A 46 -8.67 11.16 -1.40
N THR A 47 -8.38 11.10 -0.10
CA THR A 47 -8.62 9.89 0.69
C THR A 47 -10.09 9.51 0.59
N ILE A 48 -10.34 8.24 0.32
CA ILE A 48 -11.70 7.74 0.20
C ILE A 48 -12.40 7.78 1.56
N VAL A 49 -13.67 8.18 1.57
CA VAL A 49 -14.48 8.29 2.78
C VAL A 49 -15.75 7.47 2.60
N GLY A 50 -16.12 6.70 3.64
CA GLY A 50 -17.37 5.95 3.65
C GLY A 50 -17.38 4.71 2.76
N ALA A 51 -16.24 4.29 2.24
CA ALA A 51 -16.14 3.08 1.44
C ALA A 51 -16.09 1.83 2.34
N SER A 52 -16.54 0.70 1.79
CA SER A 52 -16.43 -0.59 2.46
C SER A 52 -14.96 -0.98 2.67
N ILE A 53 -14.71 -1.85 3.64
CA ILE A 53 -13.35 -2.38 3.85
C ILE A 53 -12.87 -3.15 2.61
N GLU A 54 -13.76 -3.82 1.89
CA GLU A 54 -13.44 -4.51 0.63
C GLU A 54 -12.86 -3.52 -0.38
N ARG A 55 -13.57 -2.41 -0.59
CA ARG A 55 -13.15 -1.39 -1.57
C ARG A 55 -11.84 -0.72 -1.16
N GLN A 56 -11.71 -0.38 0.12
CA GLN A 56 -10.47 0.23 0.62
C GLN A 56 -9.27 -0.70 0.42
N THR A 57 -9.45 -1.99 0.73
CA THR A 57 -8.39 -2.99 0.59
C THR A 57 -7.98 -3.16 -0.87
N GLU A 58 -8.96 -3.23 -1.78
CA GLU A 58 -8.67 -3.28 -3.22
C GLU A 58 -7.86 -2.07 -3.67
N ILE A 59 -8.25 -0.87 -3.24
CA ILE A 59 -7.56 0.36 -3.62
C ILE A 59 -6.10 0.36 -3.13
N VAL A 60 -5.85 0.04 -1.86
CA VAL A 60 -4.47 0.06 -1.35
C VAL A 60 -3.60 -1.00 -2.01
N LEU A 61 -4.15 -2.16 -2.36
CA LEU A 61 -3.40 -3.20 -3.06
C LEU A 61 -3.15 -2.84 -4.53
N GLU A 62 -4.12 -2.21 -5.20
CA GLU A 62 -3.90 -1.68 -6.55
C GLU A 62 -2.85 -0.56 -6.56
N GLN A 63 -2.85 0.30 -5.56
CA GLN A 63 -1.82 1.33 -5.41
C GLN A 63 -0.43 0.71 -5.20
N MET A 64 -0.35 -0.32 -4.36
CA MET A 64 0.90 -1.06 -4.15
C MET A 64 1.39 -1.69 -5.45
N LYS A 65 0.50 -2.33 -6.20
CA LYS A 65 0.82 -2.93 -7.49
C LYS A 65 1.37 -1.89 -8.46
N LEU A 66 0.73 -0.74 -8.56
CA LEU A 66 1.18 0.38 -9.38
C LEU A 66 2.59 0.84 -8.96
N CYS A 67 2.83 0.99 -7.68
CA CYS A 67 4.14 1.38 -7.14
C CYS A 67 5.23 0.37 -7.54
N LEU A 68 4.95 -0.91 -7.36
CA LEU A 68 5.92 -1.97 -7.68
C LEU A 68 6.22 -2.00 -9.18
N GLU A 69 5.19 -1.92 -10.02
CA GLU A 69 5.36 -1.96 -11.48
C GLU A 69 6.10 -0.73 -11.99
N THR A 70 5.80 0.44 -11.44
CA THR A 70 6.53 1.68 -11.77
C THR A 70 8.01 1.58 -11.38
N ALA A 71 8.31 0.89 -10.30
CA ALA A 71 9.69 0.66 -9.86
C ALA A 71 10.40 -0.48 -10.62
N GLY A 72 9.71 -1.13 -11.57
CA GLY A 72 10.30 -2.20 -12.39
C GLY A 72 10.25 -3.58 -11.76
N THR A 73 9.44 -3.79 -10.74
CA THR A 73 9.25 -5.09 -10.10
C THR A 73 7.78 -5.50 -10.13
N SER A 74 7.36 -6.41 -9.28
CA SER A 74 5.97 -6.90 -9.29
C SER A 74 5.57 -7.47 -7.93
N LEU A 75 4.28 -7.74 -7.78
CA LEU A 75 3.73 -8.38 -6.57
C LEU A 75 4.41 -9.72 -6.26
N SER A 76 4.80 -10.48 -7.28
CA SER A 76 5.46 -11.77 -7.08
C SER A 76 6.85 -11.65 -6.44
N ASN A 77 7.45 -10.48 -6.44
CA ASN A 77 8.75 -10.20 -5.84
C ASN A 77 8.65 -9.59 -4.43
N VAL A 78 7.45 -9.45 -3.90
CA VAL A 78 7.25 -8.92 -2.54
C VAL A 78 7.76 -9.95 -1.53
N MET A 79 8.60 -9.48 -0.61
CA MET A 79 9.18 -10.31 0.44
C MET A 79 8.41 -10.18 1.75
N LYS A 80 7.90 -9.00 2.05
CA LYS A 80 7.20 -8.75 3.32
C LYS A 80 6.14 -7.67 3.12
N CYS A 81 4.94 -7.92 3.65
CA CYS A 81 3.91 -6.90 3.81
C CYS A 81 3.65 -6.63 5.28
N ASN A 82 3.38 -5.36 5.61
CA ASN A 82 2.85 -4.97 6.91
C ASN A 82 1.45 -4.41 6.68
N VAL A 83 0.47 -5.00 7.33
CA VAL A 83 -0.93 -4.58 7.23
C VAL A 83 -1.34 -3.92 8.54
N TYR A 84 -1.84 -2.70 8.44
CA TYR A 84 -2.37 -1.93 9.58
C TYR A 84 -3.84 -1.68 9.34
N CYS A 85 -4.67 -1.96 10.35
CA CYS A 85 -6.11 -1.85 10.23
C CYS A 85 -6.71 -1.32 11.53
N THR A 86 -7.87 -0.67 11.43
CA THR A 86 -8.52 -0.06 12.60
C THR A 86 -9.23 -1.07 13.50
N SER A 87 -9.55 -2.27 13.00
CA SER A 87 -10.31 -3.26 13.77
C SER A 87 -10.03 -4.69 13.32
N ALA A 88 -9.96 -5.59 14.29
CA ALA A 88 -9.83 -7.02 14.05
C ALA A 88 -11.05 -7.62 13.31
N LYS A 89 -12.20 -6.96 13.36
CA LYS A 89 -13.40 -7.43 12.63
C LYS A 89 -13.21 -7.47 11.12
N HIS A 90 -12.22 -6.73 10.60
CA HIS A 90 -11.93 -6.69 9.17
C HIS A 90 -10.97 -7.79 8.70
N PHE A 91 -10.41 -8.56 9.63
CA PHE A 91 -9.33 -9.51 9.34
C PHE A 91 -9.70 -10.51 8.22
N ALA A 92 -10.83 -11.17 8.35
CA ALA A 92 -11.25 -12.18 7.37
C ALA A 92 -11.51 -11.59 5.99
N THR A 93 -12.16 -10.42 5.93
CA THR A 93 -12.45 -9.73 4.66
C THR A 93 -11.17 -9.27 3.98
N VAL A 94 -10.26 -8.65 4.73
CA VAL A 94 -8.97 -8.21 4.21
C VAL A 94 -8.18 -9.40 3.68
N ASN A 95 -8.15 -10.52 4.41
CA ASN A 95 -7.46 -11.72 3.97
C ASN A 95 -8.01 -12.25 2.64
N ALA A 96 -9.33 -12.24 2.45
CA ALA A 96 -9.95 -12.72 1.23
C ALA A 96 -9.54 -11.87 0.01
N ILE A 97 -9.49 -10.55 0.16
CA ILE A 97 -9.04 -9.64 -0.89
C ILE A 97 -7.53 -9.78 -1.14
N TYR A 98 -6.75 -9.77 -0.06
CA TYR A 98 -5.30 -9.91 -0.10
C TYR A 98 -4.86 -11.17 -0.86
N ALA A 99 -5.56 -12.29 -0.64
CA ALA A 99 -5.23 -13.56 -1.30
C ALA A 99 -5.36 -13.49 -2.82
N ARG A 100 -6.18 -12.60 -3.37
CA ARG A 100 -6.30 -12.42 -4.82
C ARG A 100 -5.04 -11.80 -5.43
N TYR A 101 -4.31 -11.01 -4.65
CA TYR A 101 -3.09 -10.33 -5.10
C TYR A 101 -1.84 -11.19 -4.88
N PHE A 102 -1.89 -12.12 -3.94
CA PHE A 102 -0.81 -13.04 -3.61
C PHE A 102 -1.31 -14.49 -3.63
N PRO A 103 -1.70 -15.00 -4.82
CA PRO A 103 -2.34 -16.31 -4.92
C PRO A 103 -1.36 -17.49 -4.81
N VAL A 104 -0.07 -17.27 -5.04
CA VAL A 104 0.95 -18.31 -5.06
C VAL A 104 2.10 -17.90 -4.14
N GLU A 105 2.46 -18.76 -3.20
CA GLU A 105 3.57 -18.50 -2.28
C GLU A 105 3.52 -17.09 -1.70
N PRO A 106 2.51 -16.76 -0.88
CA PRO A 106 2.35 -15.40 -0.36
C PRO A 106 3.57 -14.95 0.45
N PRO A 107 3.86 -13.66 0.46
CA PRO A 107 5.00 -13.13 1.19
C PRO A 107 4.82 -13.25 2.70
N ALA A 108 5.90 -13.07 3.44
CA ALA A 108 5.83 -12.90 4.87
C ALA A 108 4.95 -11.68 5.21
N ARG A 109 4.22 -11.73 6.33
CA ARG A 109 3.28 -10.66 6.68
C ARG A 109 3.10 -10.51 8.18
N ILE A 110 2.83 -9.29 8.62
CA ILE A 110 2.21 -9.03 9.92
C ILE A 110 0.90 -8.26 9.70
N PHE A 111 -0.08 -8.52 10.56
CA PHE A 111 -1.36 -7.80 10.57
C PHE A 111 -1.54 -7.19 11.95
N VAL A 112 -1.67 -5.86 12.03
CA VAL A 112 -1.74 -5.12 13.29
C VAL A 112 -3.01 -4.28 13.33
N CYS A 113 -3.73 -4.35 14.44
CA CYS A 113 -4.87 -3.47 14.70
C CYS A 113 -4.39 -2.26 15.48
N VAL A 114 -4.78 -1.08 15.01
CA VAL A 114 -4.35 0.21 15.57
C VAL A 114 -5.57 0.93 16.13
N PRO A 115 -5.65 1.17 17.45
CA PRO A 115 -6.84 1.77 18.07
C PRO A 115 -6.99 3.26 17.81
N GLU A 116 -5.91 3.96 17.53
CA GLU A 116 -5.93 5.37 17.20
C GLU A 116 -5.44 5.53 15.76
N TRP A 117 -6.20 6.26 14.93
CA TRP A 117 -6.01 6.30 13.51
C TRP A 117 -6.06 7.72 12.97
N MET A 118 -5.22 8.03 11.96
CA MET A 118 -4.98 9.38 11.47
C MET A 118 -5.95 9.85 10.37
N GLY A 119 -6.99 9.09 10.06
CA GLY A 119 -7.91 9.48 9.00
C GLY A 119 -9.23 8.71 9.02
N ALA A 120 -10.08 8.98 8.04
CA ALA A 120 -11.41 8.39 7.93
C ALA A 120 -11.44 7.10 7.10
N PHE A 121 -10.31 6.50 6.88
CA PHE A 121 -10.15 5.20 6.23
C PHE A 121 -9.68 4.17 7.27
N ASP A 122 -9.67 2.89 6.91
CA ASP A 122 -9.48 1.80 7.88
C ASP A 122 -8.25 0.94 7.66
N ILE A 123 -7.50 1.12 6.57
CA ILE A 123 -6.40 0.21 6.23
C ILE A 123 -5.26 0.93 5.51
N GLU A 124 -4.03 0.53 5.85
CA GLU A 124 -2.82 0.81 5.08
C GLU A 124 -1.98 -0.45 4.99
N ILE A 125 -1.27 -0.62 3.87
CA ILE A 125 -0.35 -1.73 3.68
C ILE A 125 0.94 -1.18 3.08
N ASP A 126 2.07 -1.51 3.68
CA ASP A 126 3.38 -1.26 3.09
C ASP A 126 4.05 -2.58 2.70
N CYS A 127 5.08 -2.52 1.89
CA CYS A 127 5.82 -3.72 1.55
C CYS A 127 7.28 -3.46 1.22
N VAL A 128 8.06 -4.55 1.27
CA VAL A 128 9.43 -4.61 0.78
C VAL A 128 9.49 -5.70 -0.28
N ALA A 129 10.09 -5.38 -1.42
CA ALA A 129 10.22 -6.29 -2.55
C ALA A 129 11.65 -6.34 -3.05
N MET A 130 11.97 -7.41 -3.78
CA MET A 130 13.19 -7.44 -4.58
C MET A 130 12.98 -6.63 -5.86
N ALA A 131 14.03 -6.00 -6.29
CA ALA A 131 14.02 -5.28 -7.58
C ALA A 131 13.95 -6.24 -8.76
#